data_90cb5f383aa9df4bc00f06e9e5637ff6
#
_entry.id   90cb5f383aa9df4bc00f06e9e5637ff6
#
_cell.length_a   1.000
_cell.length_b   1.000
_cell.length_c   1.000
_cell.angle_alpha   90.00
_cell.angle_beta   90.00
_cell.angle_gamma   90.00
#
_symmetry.space_group_name_H-M   'P 1'
#
loop_
_entity.id
_entity.type
_entity.pdbx_description
1 polymer ?
#
loop_
_entity_poly.entity_id
_entity_poly.type
_entity_poly.pdbx_seq_one_letter_code
_entity_poly.pdbx_strand_id
1 'polypeptide(L)'
;MNPYEIGDILVSSWGYDQTNVNYFQVVWKSEKSIRVKEIGSRIKEDGFMCGHAMPVKNEFVDRKWLRIPPEGKLCRVSDDGWVRIDDVIHAHKWDGQPNYTSWYA
;
A
#
# COMPACT_ATOMS: atom_id res chain seq x y z
N MET A 1 -2.53 20.61 -5.08
CA MET A 1 -3.33 19.73 -5.95
C MET A 1 -3.08 18.28 -5.56
N ASN A 2 -4.14 17.50 -5.41
CA ASN A 2 -4.01 16.11 -4.96
C ASN A 2 -3.82 15.19 -6.16
N PRO A 3 -2.67 14.49 -6.29
CA PRO A 3 -2.42 13.62 -7.46
C PRO A 3 -3.22 12.31 -7.44
N TYR A 4 -3.90 12.01 -6.33
CA TYR A 4 -4.64 10.76 -6.18
C TYR A 4 -6.10 10.91 -6.58
N GLU A 5 -6.66 9.83 -7.11
CA GLU A 5 -8.09 9.69 -7.38
C GLU A 5 -8.65 8.53 -6.57
N ILE A 6 -9.96 8.53 -6.33
CA ILE A 6 -10.60 7.39 -5.68
C ILE A 6 -10.42 6.15 -6.54
N GLY A 7 -9.96 5.07 -5.91
CA GLY A 7 -9.62 3.84 -6.60
C GLY A 7 -8.16 3.68 -6.96
N ASP A 8 -7.36 4.74 -6.83
CA ASP A 8 -5.92 4.64 -7.04
C ASP A 8 -5.29 3.73 -5.99
N ILE A 9 -4.19 3.10 -6.38
CA ILE A 9 -3.49 2.13 -5.53
C ILE A 9 -2.14 2.71 -5.12
N LEU A 10 -1.82 2.56 -3.83
CA LEU A 10 -0.53 2.91 -3.29
C LEU A 10 0.21 1.65 -2.89
N VAL A 11 1.53 1.72 -2.92
CA VAL A 11 2.39 0.61 -2.51
C VAL A 11 3.37 1.09 -1.46
N SER A 12 3.62 0.22 -0.47
CA SER A 12 4.66 0.40 0.52
C SER A 12 5.55 -0.84 0.52
N SER A 13 6.84 -0.63 0.38
CA SER A 13 7.83 -1.71 0.46
C SER A 13 8.74 -1.42 1.66
N TRP A 14 8.83 -2.38 2.58
CA TRP A 14 9.55 -2.17 3.83
C TRP A 14 10.09 -3.48 4.37
N GLY A 15 11.00 -3.39 5.32
CA GLY A 15 11.56 -4.54 6.00
C GLY A 15 13.07 -4.44 6.14
N TYR A 16 13.63 -5.20 7.07
CA TYR A 16 15.05 -5.23 7.34
C TYR A 16 15.73 -6.45 6.70
N ASP A 17 15.30 -7.65 7.09
CA ASP A 17 15.87 -8.91 6.58
C ASP A 17 15.08 -9.47 5.40
N GLN A 18 13.89 -8.99 5.20
CA GLN A 18 13.02 -9.41 4.10
C GLN A 18 12.29 -8.20 3.55
N THR A 19 11.85 -8.28 2.30
CA THR A 19 11.10 -7.20 1.67
C THR A 19 9.60 -7.48 1.80
N ASN A 20 8.92 -6.67 2.59
CA ASN A 20 7.47 -6.72 2.75
C ASN A 20 6.82 -5.70 1.83
N VAL A 21 5.73 -6.09 1.18
CA VAL A 21 4.98 -5.21 0.30
C VAL A 21 3.54 -5.17 0.76
N ASN A 22 3.02 -3.96 0.98
CA ASN A 22 1.62 -3.74 1.32
C ASN A 22 1.02 -2.81 0.28
N TYR A 23 -0.23 -3.08 -0.10
CA TYR A 23 -0.96 -2.24 -1.05
C TYR A 23 -2.14 -1.61 -0.36
N PHE A 24 -2.43 -0.37 -0.74
CA PHE A 24 -3.54 0.40 -0.19
C PHE A 24 -4.33 0.99 -1.35
N GLN A 25 -5.62 1.17 -1.13
CA GLN A 25 -6.51 1.75 -2.14
C GLN A 25 -7.17 3.00 -1.57
N VAL A 26 -7.20 4.06 -2.39
CA VAL A 26 -7.86 5.31 -2.02
C VAL A 26 -9.37 5.10 -2.06
N VAL A 27 -10.03 5.32 -0.92
CA VAL A 27 -11.49 5.19 -0.81
C VAL A 27 -12.17 6.53 -0.62
N TRP A 28 -11.41 7.58 -0.37
CA TRP A 28 -11.91 8.95 -0.22
C TRP A 28 -10.76 9.91 -0.47
N LYS A 29 -11.08 11.10 -0.93
CA LYS A 29 -10.07 12.15 -1.13
C LYS A 29 -10.62 13.52 -0.81
N SER A 30 -9.70 14.41 -0.44
CA SER A 30 -9.95 15.84 -0.33
C SER A 30 -8.84 16.59 -1.05
N GLU A 31 -8.74 17.89 -0.87
CA GLU A 31 -7.74 18.70 -1.58
C GLU A 31 -6.30 18.27 -1.27
N LYS A 32 -6.01 17.92 -0.02
CA LYS A 32 -4.65 17.60 0.43
C LYS A 32 -4.52 16.26 1.14
N SER A 33 -5.60 15.52 1.23
CA SER A 33 -5.62 14.27 2.01
C SER A 33 -6.36 13.18 1.27
N ILE A 34 -6.11 11.94 1.69
CA ILE A 34 -6.83 10.78 1.20
C ILE A 34 -7.16 9.87 2.36
N ARG A 35 -8.18 9.04 2.19
CA ARG A 35 -8.42 7.91 3.09
C ARG A 35 -8.08 6.64 2.34
N VAL A 36 -7.35 5.75 3.00
CA VAL A 36 -6.89 4.52 2.38
C VAL A 36 -7.28 3.33 3.23
N LYS A 37 -7.51 2.20 2.56
CA LYS A 37 -7.69 0.90 3.20
C LYS A 37 -6.72 -0.07 2.56
N GLU A 38 -6.22 -1.01 3.34
CA GLU A 38 -5.32 -2.03 2.78
C GLU A 38 -6.11 -2.99 1.89
N ILE A 39 -5.49 -3.39 0.78
CA ILE A 39 -6.05 -4.39 -0.14
C ILE A 39 -5.10 -5.57 -0.22
N GLY A 40 -5.65 -6.72 -0.65
CA GLY A 40 -4.87 -7.93 -0.82
C GLY A 40 -3.95 -7.86 -2.02
N SER A 41 -3.10 -8.86 -2.13
CA SER A 41 -2.18 -8.99 -3.24
C SER A 41 -2.07 -10.44 -3.68
N ARG A 42 -1.66 -10.64 -4.92
CA ARG A 42 -1.29 -11.94 -5.45
C ARG A 42 0.21 -11.97 -5.62
N ILE A 43 0.83 -13.06 -5.19
CA ILE A 43 2.28 -13.22 -5.25
C ILE A 43 2.61 -14.37 -6.20
N LYS A 44 3.47 -14.08 -7.16
CA LYS A 44 4.03 -15.09 -8.05
C LYS A 44 5.45 -15.37 -7.58
N GLU A 45 5.73 -16.62 -7.22
CA GLU A 45 7.06 -17.03 -6.79
C GLU A 45 8.00 -17.11 -7.99
N ASP A 46 9.14 -16.43 -7.89
CA ASP A 46 10.16 -16.40 -8.93
C ASP A 46 11.38 -17.24 -8.58
N GLY A 47 11.52 -17.64 -7.30
CA GLY A 47 12.63 -18.40 -6.82
C GLY A 47 12.46 -18.73 -5.35
N PHE A 48 13.58 -19.09 -4.70
CA PHE A 48 13.55 -19.48 -3.30
C PHE A 48 13.28 -18.25 -2.42
N MET A 49 12.18 -18.29 -1.68
CA MET A 49 11.76 -17.25 -0.73
C MET A 49 11.64 -15.85 -1.33
N CYS A 50 11.31 -15.76 -2.61
CA CYS A 50 11.09 -14.48 -3.24
C CYS A 50 10.07 -14.57 -4.36
N GLY A 51 9.51 -13.44 -4.71
CA GLY A 51 8.53 -13.36 -5.78
C GLY A 51 8.18 -11.93 -6.12
N HIS A 52 7.14 -11.78 -6.92
CA HIS A 52 6.60 -10.48 -7.28
C HIS A 52 5.13 -10.40 -6.89
N ALA A 53 4.75 -9.27 -6.31
CA ALA A 53 3.39 -9.03 -5.83
C ALA A 53 2.65 -8.08 -6.76
N MET A 54 1.36 -8.33 -6.94
CA MET A 54 0.43 -7.45 -7.65
C MET A 54 -0.77 -7.17 -6.75
N PRO A 55 -1.25 -5.94 -6.70
CA PRO A 55 -2.43 -5.64 -5.89
C PRO A 55 -3.71 -6.21 -6.50
N VAL A 56 -4.67 -6.53 -5.65
CA VAL A 56 -6.01 -6.94 -6.08
C VAL A 56 -6.99 -5.84 -5.67
N LYS A 57 -7.40 -5.05 -6.63
CA LYS A 57 -8.29 -3.90 -6.40
C LYS A 57 -9.60 -4.34 -5.79
N ASN A 58 -10.09 -3.57 -4.81
CA ASN A 58 -11.33 -3.80 -4.08
C ASN A 58 -11.33 -5.03 -3.16
N GLU A 59 -10.22 -5.74 -3.05
CA GLU A 59 -10.09 -6.83 -2.08
C GLU A 59 -9.54 -6.29 -0.77
N PHE A 60 -10.43 -5.71 0.04
CA PHE A 60 -10.03 -5.09 1.30
C PHE A 60 -9.67 -6.15 2.34
N VAL A 61 -8.58 -5.90 3.06
CA VAL A 61 -8.11 -6.78 4.14
C VAL A 61 -8.03 -5.98 5.44
N ASP A 62 -8.22 -6.67 6.56
CA ASP A 62 -8.16 -6.06 7.88
C ASP A 62 -6.89 -6.53 8.59
N ARG A 63 -5.93 -5.61 8.71
CA ARG A 63 -4.69 -5.86 9.44
C ARG A 63 -4.73 -5.10 10.75
N LYS A 64 -4.90 -5.82 11.83
CA LYS A 64 -5.09 -5.22 13.16
C LYS A 64 -3.92 -4.34 13.60
N TRP A 65 -2.69 -4.70 13.22
CA TRP A 65 -1.52 -3.94 13.62
C TRP A 65 -1.40 -2.59 12.91
N LEU A 66 -2.04 -2.44 11.75
CA LEU A 66 -2.08 -1.16 11.03
C LEU A 66 -3.16 -0.21 11.56
N ARG A 67 -4.12 -0.74 12.31
CA ARG A 67 -5.18 0.06 12.94
C ARG A 67 -5.91 0.98 11.97
N ILE A 68 -6.23 0.47 10.80
CA ILE A 68 -6.99 1.22 9.81
C ILE A 68 -8.48 1.14 10.15
N PRO A 69 -9.15 2.29 10.36
CA PRO A 69 -10.58 2.27 10.67
C PRO A 69 -11.43 1.84 9.47
N PRO A 70 -12.69 1.42 9.69
CA PRO A 70 -13.56 0.96 8.60
C PRO A 70 -13.77 1.98 7.48
N GLU A 71 -13.77 3.27 7.80
CA GLU A 71 -13.89 4.34 6.81
C GLU A 71 -12.61 4.63 6.05
N GLY A 72 -11.50 3.96 6.39
CA GLY A 72 -10.19 4.22 5.83
C GLY A 72 -9.37 5.18 6.69
N LYS A 73 -8.07 5.02 6.67
CA LYS A 73 -7.17 5.88 7.43
C LYS A 73 -6.95 7.19 6.71
N LEU A 74 -7.16 8.30 7.42
CA LEU A 74 -6.91 9.63 6.87
C LEU A 74 -5.42 9.91 6.85
N CYS A 75 -4.89 10.19 5.67
CA CYS A 75 -3.49 10.45 5.44
C CYS A 75 -3.31 11.74 4.65
N ARG A 76 -2.33 12.54 5.03
CA ARG A 76 -2.00 13.74 4.27
C ARG A 76 -1.05 13.37 3.15
N VAL A 77 -1.28 13.94 1.97
CA VAL A 77 -0.42 13.74 0.81
C VAL A 77 0.70 14.76 0.84
N SER A 78 1.95 14.30 0.80
CA SER A 78 3.12 15.17 0.73
C SER A 78 3.27 15.79 -0.65
N ASP A 79 4.06 16.85 -0.77
CA ASP A 79 4.28 17.55 -2.04
C ASP A 79 4.88 16.63 -3.12
N ASP A 80 5.64 15.62 -2.70
CA ASP A 80 6.25 14.63 -3.60
C ASP A 80 5.34 13.42 -3.87
N GLY A 81 4.10 13.43 -3.37
CA GLY A 81 3.16 12.34 -3.57
C GLY A 81 3.23 11.20 -2.57
N TRP A 82 4.16 11.25 -1.62
CA TRP A 82 4.25 10.23 -0.59
C TRP A 82 3.19 10.42 0.48
N VAL A 83 2.77 9.31 1.06
CA VAL A 83 1.74 9.27 2.11
C VAL A 83 2.27 8.46 3.27
N ARG A 84 2.14 9.00 4.48
CA ARG A 84 2.52 8.28 5.70
C ARG A 84 1.32 7.48 6.19
N ILE A 85 1.44 6.16 6.15
CA ILE A 85 0.38 5.25 6.62
C ILE A 85 0.52 4.99 8.11
N ASP A 86 1.76 4.79 8.57
CA ASP A 86 2.07 4.49 9.97
C ASP A 86 3.44 5.08 10.27
N ASP A 87 3.89 5.01 11.51
CA ASP A 87 5.20 5.55 11.93
C ASP A 87 6.35 5.00 11.11
N VAL A 88 6.23 3.75 10.65
CA VAL A 88 7.28 3.07 9.90
C VAL A 88 6.90 2.78 8.45
N ILE A 89 5.65 3.04 8.05
CA ILE A 89 5.15 2.68 6.73
C ILE A 89 4.80 3.95 5.95
N HIS A 90 5.53 4.16 4.85
CA HIS A 90 5.26 5.23 3.89
C HIS A 90 4.90 4.58 2.57
N ALA A 91 3.92 5.13 1.89
CA ALA A 91 3.43 4.61 0.62
C ALA A 91 3.46 5.69 -0.45
N HIS A 92 3.55 5.26 -1.69
CA HIS A 92 3.47 6.15 -2.83
C HIS A 92 2.57 5.50 -3.90
N LYS A 93 2.23 6.27 -4.91
CA LYS A 93 1.35 5.79 -5.97
C LYS A 93 2.00 4.61 -6.69
N TRP A 94 1.24 3.51 -6.84
CA TRP A 94 1.71 2.33 -7.55
C TRP A 94 1.88 2.63 -9.04
N ASP A 95 2.98 2.17 -9.62
CA ASP A 95 3.35 2.45 -11.01
C ASP A 95 2.76 1.45 -12.01
N GLY A 96 1.99 0.49 -11.56
CA GLY A 96 1.38 -0.52 -12.42
C GLY A 96 2.24 -1.75 -12.65
N GLN A 97 3.44 -1.80 -12.08
CA GLN A 97 4.37 -2.91 -12.26
C GLN A 97 4.40 -3.82 -11.05
N PRO A 98 4.67 -5.13 -11.22
CA PRO A 98 4.83 -6.03 -10.09
C PRO A 98 5.96 -5.56 -9.18
N ASN A 99 5.77 -5.73 -7.86
CA ASN A 99 6.75 -5.32 -6.87
C ASN A 99 7.46 -6.54 -6.30
N TYR A 100 8.79 -6.46 -6.21
CA TYR A 100 9.59 -7.52 -5.62
C TYR A 100 9.25 -7.68 -4.14
N THR A 101 9.11 -8.92 -3.71
CA THR A 101 8.89 -9.26 -2.30
C THR A 101 9.74 -10.47 -1.94
N SER A 102 10.19 -10.54 -0.70
CA SER A 102 10.94 -11.67 -0.19
C SER A 102 10.48 -12.02 1.22
N TRP A 103 10.72 -13.27 1.61
CA TRP A 103 10.33 -13.75 2.94
C TRP A 103 11.31 -14.79 3.43
N TYR A 104 11.38 -14.93 4.75
CA TYR A 104 12.15 -16.00 5.39
C TYR A 104 11.23 -17.07 5.95
N ALA A 105 11.61 -18.30 5.76
CA ALA A 105 10.87 -19.43 6.30
C ALA A 105 11.00 -19.47 7.84
#